data_92c686aacfa8586e5fdde14b335479cd
#
_entry.id   92c686aacfa8586e5fdde14b335479cd
#
_cell.length_a   1.000
_cell.length_b   1.000
_cell.length_c   1.000
_cell.angle_alpha   90.00
_cell.angle_beta   90.00
_cell.angle_gamma   90.00
#
_symmetry.space_group_name_H-M   'P 1'
#
loop_
_entity.id
_entity.type
_entity.pdbx_description
1 polymer ?
#
loop_
_entity_poly.entity_id
_entity_poly.type
_entity_poly.pdbx_seq_one_letter_code
_entity_poly.pdbx_strand_id
1 'polypeptide(L)'
;MTMPALSSSVIIRNAQPSDEAAILDICLRTADRGQDGSHCYSDPRLPGLVWALPYVRFCAKNAFVLTKDGAVMGYCVAAADTTTYEDWLEAEWWPHMQEELLDFSPRTAEDENILSYIQNAPRTPSQVKDLYPAHLHINLLPEVQNGGHGSMLLRHQLDALHRSGVGGVHLGVNQHNEKVVGFYAKFGFVELDRTPSILMGKRLVR
;
A
#
# COMPACT_ATOMS: atom_id res chain seq x y z
N MET A 1 35.21 2.95 -28.95
CA MET A 1 34.69 1.81 -28.21
C MET A 1 33.50 2.31 -27.41
N THR A 2 32.30 2.03 -27.88
CA THR A 2 31.04 2.39 -27.19
C THR A 2 30.83 1.31 -26.14
N MET A 3 30.86 1.68 -24.85
CA MET A 3 30.51 0.76 -23.77
C MET A 3 29.03 0.34 -23.95
N PRO A 4 28.68 -0.94 -23.82
CA PRO A 4 27.30 -1.35 -23.83
C PRO A 4 26.58 -0.67 -22.65
N ALA A 5 25.45 -0.02 -22.94
CA ALA A 5 24.58 0.50 -21.90
C ALA A 5 24.20 -0.67 -20.97
N LEU A 6 24.53 -0.57 -19.68
CA LEU A 6 24.08 -1.52 -18.66
C LEU A 6 22.55 -1.54 -18.73
N SER A 7 21.98 -2.69 -19.11
CA SER A 7 20.54 -2.83 -19.11
C SER A 7 20.05 -2.67 -17.67
N SER A 8 19.22 -1.65 -17.45
CA SER A 8 18.61 -1.37 -16.14
C SER A 8 17.88 -2.61 -15.64
N SER A 9 18.32 -3.15 -14.51
CA SER A 9 17.70 -4.36 -13.96
C SER A 9 16.54 -4.00 -13.02
N VAL A 10 15.34 -4.47 -13.38
CA VAL A 10 14.16 -4.35 -12.53
C VAL A 10 13.83 -5.72 -11.94
N ILE A 11 13.75 -5.80 -10.62
CA ILE A 11 13.50 -7.04 -9.88
C ILE A 11 12.35 -6.82 -8.89
N ILE A 12 11.45 -7.81 -8.78
CA ILE A 12 10.46 -7.89 -7.71
C ILE A 12 10.89 -8.98 -6.74
N ARG A 13 10.93 -8.66 -5.47
CA ARG A 13 11.24 -9.58 -4.37
C ARG A 13 10.43 -9.29 -3.13
N ASN A 14 10.41 -10.21 -2.18
CA ASN A 14 9.85 -9.90 -0.87
C ASN A 14 10.61 -8.75 -0.21
N ALA A 15 9.86 -7.93 0.54
CA ALA A 15 10.43 -6.89 1.38
C ALA A 15 11.28 -7.51 2.50
N GLN A 16 12.35 -6.82 2.85
CA GLN A 16 13.26 -7.16 3.95
C GLN A 16 13.21 -6.05 5.00
N PRO A 17 13.62 -6.30 6.25
CA PRO A 17 13.67 -5.25 7.27
C PRO A 17 14.51 -4.03 6.86
N SER A 18 15.56 -4.22 6.06
CA SER A 18 16.37 -3.14 5.51
C SER A 18 15.65 -2.24 4.51
N ASP A 19 14.50 -2.64 3.99
CA ASP A 19 13.72 -1.86 3.02
C ASP A 19 12.73 -0.89 3.69
N GLU A 20 12.52 -0.98 5.01
CA GLU A 20 11.50 -0.20 5.71
C GLU A 20 11.66 1.30 5.49
N ALA A 21 12.88 1.83 5.58
CA ALA A 21 13.13 3.25 5.34
C ALA A 21 12.75 3.67 3.92
N ALA A 22 13.04 2.84 2.91
CA ALA A 22 12.65 3.12 1.54
C ALA A 22 11.13 3.01 1.32
N ILE A 23 10.47 2.06 1.97
CA ILE A 23 9.00 1.89 1.93
C ILE A 23 8.32 3.13 2.54
N LEU A 24 8.81 3.62 3.67
CA LEU A 24 8.30 4.86 4.30
C LEU A 24 8.49 6.07 3.39
N ASP A 25 9.69 6.23 2.78
CA ASP A 25 9.98 7.32 1.85
C ASP A 25 9.07 7.26 0.59
N ILE A 26 8.89 6.08 0.01
CA ILE A 26 7.99 5.89 -1.14
C ILE A 26 6.54 6.23 -0.75
N CYS A 27 6.09 5.80 0.43
CA CYS A 27 4.75 6.11 0.90
C CYS A 27 4.55 7.63 1.00
N LEU A 28 5.48 8.36 1.61
CA LEU A 28 5.47 9.81 1.72
C LEU A 28 5.47 10.48 0.34
N ARG A 29 6.42 10.11 -0.53
CA ARG A 29 6.57 10.68 -1.87
C ARG A 29 5.45 10.35 -2.85
N THR A 30 4.44 9.63 -2.40
CA THR A 30 3.23 9.30 -3.18
C THR A 30 1.95 9.60 -2.40
N ALA A 31 2.04 10.24 -1.22
CA ALA A 31 0.92 10.42 -0.30
C ALA A 31 -0.10 11.48 -0.77
N ASP A 32 0.32 12.49 -1.54
CA ASP A 32 -0.60 13.48 -2.08
C ASP A 32 -1.16 13.03 -3.45
N ARG A 33 -2.17 12.15 -3.40
CA ARG A 33 -2.88 11.67 -4.61
C ARG A 33 -1.92 11.06 -5.67
N GLY A 34 -0.87 10.40 -5.19
CA GLY A 34 0.16 9.82 -6.03
C GLY A 34 1.31 10.79 -6.40
N GLN A 35 1.30 12.00 -5.84
CA GLN A 35 2.37 12.99 -5.90
C GLN A 35 3.11 13.07 -4.55
N ASP A 36 4.21 13.80 -4.53
CA ASP A 36 5.03 14.01 -3.34
C ASP A 36 4.23 14.71 -2.23
N GLY A 37 4.00 13.99 -1.12
CA GLY A 37 3.30 14.44 0.07
C GLY A 37 4.22 15.02 1.15
N SER A 38 5.51 15.23 0.89
CA SER A 38 6.47 15.73 1.91
C SER A 38 6.07 17.06 2.53
N HIS A 39 5.31 17.86 1.82
CA HIS A 39 4.80 19.15 2.32
C HIS A 39 3.53 19.00 3.18
N CYS A 40 2.90 17.83 3.17
CA CYS A 40 1.64 17.57 3.87
C CYS A 40 1.86 17.15 5.34
N TYR A 41 3.01 16.55 5.65
CA TYR A 41 3.28 15.92 6.94
C TYR A 41 4.50 16.55 7.64
N SER A 42 4.40 16.79 8.93
CA SER A 42 5.52 17.31 9.72
C SER A 42 6.48 16.22 10.22
N ASP A 43 6.01 14.97 10.35
CA ASP A 43 6.85 13.78 10.45
C ASP A 43 6.71 12.97 9.16
N PRO A 44 7.80 12.78 8.40
CA PRO A 44 7.79 12.09 7.11
C PRO A 44 7.37 10.61 7.20
N ARG A 45 7.38 10.01 8.38
CA ARG A 45 7.01 8.61 8.58
C ARG A 45 5.50 8.38 8.62
N LEU A 46 4.72 9.38 9.02
CA LEU A 46 3.29 9.25 9.36
C LEU A 46 2.47 8.49 8.33
N PRO A 47 2.48 8.81 7.02
CA PRO A 47 1.67 8.06 6.06
C PRO A 47 2.10 6.60 5.96
N GLY A 48 3.40 6.31 6.06
CA GLY A 48 3.92 4.95 5.99
C GLY A 48 3.62 4.11 7.23
N LEU A 49 3.51 4.72 8.42
CA LEU A 49 3.10 4.05 9.66
C LEU A 49 1.66 3.55 9.61
N VAL A 50 0.84 4.10 8.73
CA VAL A 50 -0.57 3.68 8.55
C VAL A 50 -0.75 2.81 7.31
N TRP A 51 -0.18 3.20 6.16
CA TRP A 51 -0.55 2.64 4.86
C TRP A 51 0.45 1.64 4.27
N ALA A 52 1.63 1.45 4.90
CA ALA A 52 2.68 0.58 4.34
C ALA A 52 3.34 -0.35 5.37
N LEU A 53 3.93 0.20 6.42
CA LEU A 53 4.75 -0.55 7.38
C LEU A 53 3.97 -1.63 8.15
N PRO A 54 2.71 -1.41 8.58
CA PRO A 54 1.95 -2.43 9.28
C PRO A 54 1.83 -3.73 8.49
N TYR A 55 1.66 -3.66 7.18
CA TYR A 55 1.59 -4.86 6.32
C TYR A 55 2.90 -5.65 6.30
N VAL A 56 4.03 -4.93 6.26
CA VAL A 56 5.37 -5.56 6.29
C VAL A 56 5.58 -6.27 7.63
N ARG A 57 5.16 -5.63 8.72
CA ARG A 57 5.27 -6.18 10.08
C ARG A 57 4.32 -7.34 10.33
N PHE A 58 3.09 -7.24 9.85
CA PHE A 58 2.08 -8.29 9.99
C PHE A 58 2.41 -9.52 9.17
N CYS A 59 2.78 -9.38 7.90
CA CYS A 59 2.98 -10.51 7.01
C CYS A 59 3.97 -10.22 5.86
N ALA A 60 5.27 -10.29 6.14
CA ALA A 60 6.34 -10.03 5.16
C ALA A 60 6.23 -10.88 3.88
N LYS A 61 5.62 -12.10 3.93
CA LYS A 61 5.43 -12.95 2.74
C LYS A 61 4.51 -12.33 1.68
N ASN A 62 3.64 -11.39 2.07
CA ASN A 62 2.73 -10.66 1.20
C ASN A 62 3.16 -9.20 0.98
N ALA A 63 4.40 -8.87 1.34
CA ALA A 63 5.00 -7.57 1.11
C ALA A 63 6.09 -7.71 0.04
N PHE A 64 5.91 -7.04 -1.09
CA PHE A 64 6.86 -7.06 -2.21
C PHE A 64 7.39 -5.66 -2.49
N VAL A 65 8.66 -5.59 -2.83
CA VAL A 65 9.31 -4.37 -3.34
C VAL A 65 9.74 -4.58 -4.79
N LEU A 66 9.67 -3.49 -5.55
CA LEU A 66 10.26 -3.39 -6.87
C LEU A 66 11.56 -2.61 -6.75
N THR A 67 12.66 -3.23 -7.15
CA THR A 67 13.96 -2.55 -7.21
C THR A 67 14.35 -2.27 -8.65
N LYS A 68 15.04 -1.15 -8.86
CA LYS A 68 15.68 -0.80 -10.13
C LYS A 68 17.13 -0.45 -9.84
N ASP A 69 18.05 -1.16 -10.49
CA ASP A 69 19.50 -1.00 -10.28
C ASP A 69 19.92 -1.09 -8.79
N GLY A 70 19.25 -1.96 -8.03
CA GLY A 70 19.46 -2.19 -6.61
C GLY A 70 18.70 -1.25 -5.66
N ALA A 71 18.17 -0.13 -6.11
CA ALA A 71 17.38 0.78 -5.30
C ALA A 71 15.89 0.36 -5.25
N VAL A 72 15.27 0.43 -4.08
CA VAL A 72 13.82 0.21 -3.93
C VAL A 72 13.07 1.41 -4.49
N MET A 73 12.21 1.18 -5.48
CA MET A 73 11.50 2.22 -6.23
C MET A 73 9.98 2.09 -6.16
N GLY A 74 9.47 1.03 -5.55
CA GLY A 74 8.05 0.81 -5.36
C GLY A 74 7.79 -0.37 -4.43
N TYR A 75 6.59 -0.45 -3.90
CA TYR A 75 6.13 -1.58 -3.10
C TYR A 75 4.69 -1.95 -3.44
N CYS A 76 4.34 -3.21 -3.19
CA CYS A 76 2.98 -3.69 -3.09
C CYS A 76 2.87 -4.56 -1.85
N VAL A 77 2.00 -4.20 -0.94
CA VAL A 77 1.79 -4.88 0.33
C VAL A 77 0.35 -5.32 0.46
N ALA A 78 0.10 -6.47 1.07
CA ALA A 78 -1.25 -7.00 1.22
C ALA A 78 -1.45 -7.76 2.52
N ALA A 79 -2.67 -7.66 3.05
CA ALA A 79 -3.19 -8.60 4.04
C ALA A 79 -4.06 -9.63 3.32
N ALA A 80 -3.75 -10.91 3.49
CA ALA A 80 -4.50 -12.00 2.85
C ALA A 80 -5.88 -12.22 3.51
N ASP A 81 -6.01 -11.81 4.77
CA ASP A 81 -7.25 -11.79 5.54
C ASP A 81 -7.36 -10.44 6.28
N THR A 82 -8.30 -9.62 5.83
CA THR A 82 -8.53 -8.27 6.36
C THR A 82 -8.98 -8.32 7.83
N THR A 83 -9.80 -9.30 8.21
CA THR A 83 -10.30 -9.40 9.59
C THR A 83 -9.16 -9.64 10.56
N THR A 84 -8.33 -10.64 10.29
CA THR A 84 -7.17 -10.97 11.13
C THR A 84 -6.16 -9.81 11.19
N TYR A 85 -5.99 -9.09 10.07
CA TYR A 85 -5.13 -7.92 10.02
C TYR A 85 -5.67 -6.76 10.87
N GLU A 86 -6.95 -6.45 10.75
CA GLU A 86 -7.61 -5.40 11.54
C GLU A 86 -7.59 -5.73 13.04
N ASP A 87 -7.80 -7.00 13.41
CA ASP A 87 -7.72 -7.46 14.80
C ASP A 87 -6.30 -7.29 15.36
N TRP A 88 -5.26 -7.60 14.56
CA TRP A 88 -3.88 -7.36 14.95
C TRP A 88 -3.54 -5.87 15.06
N LEU A 89 -4.04 -5.03 14.13
CA LEU A 89 -3.87 -3.59 14.22
C LEU A 89 -4.43 -3.03 15.53
N GLU A 90 -5.62 -3.44 15.93
CA GLU A 90 -6.28 -2.99 17.15
C GLU A 90 -5.57 -3.49 18.42
N ALA A 91 -5.09 -4.75 18.39
CA ALA A 91 -4.47 -5.36 19.56
C ALA A 91 -3.02 -4.92 19.78
N GLU A 92 -2.26 -4.69 18.71
CA GLU A 92 -0.80 -4.55 18.77
C GLU A 92 -0.31 -3.24 18.15
N TRP A 93 -0.71 -2.95 16.90
CA TRP A 93 -0.09 -1.89 16.14
C TRP A 93 -0.54 -0.49 16.59
N TRP A 94 -1.83 -0.26 16.69
CA TRP A 94 -2.34 1.06 17.10
C TRP A 94 -1.95 1.44 18.52
N PRO A 95 -2.03 0.57 19.53
CA PRO A 95 -1.51 0.89 20.86
C PRO A 95 -0.05 1.26 20.87
N HIS A 96 0.79 0.53 20.11
CA HIS A 96 2.20 0.87 19.96
C HIS A 96 2.41 2.24 19.29
N MET A 97 1.66 2.55 18.23
CA MET A 97 1.76 3.85 17.55
C MET A 97 1.25 5.00 18.44
N GLN A 98 0.21 4.78 19.22
CA GLN A 98 -0.29 5.77 20.18
C GLN A 98 0.76 6.10 21.25
N GLU A 99 1.51 5.09 21.73
CA GLU A 99 2.61 5.28 22.64
C GLU A 99 3.81 6.01 21.97
N GLU A 100 4.23 5.56 20.78
CA GLU A 100 5.34 6.16 20.03
C GLU A 100 5.08 7.64 19.69
N LEU A 101 3.84 7.99 19.39
CA LEU A 101 3.43 9.34 18.98
C LEU A 101 2.85 10.18 20.13
N LEU A 102 2.98 9.74 21.39
CA LEU A 102 2.37 10.41 22.55
C LEU A 102 2.80 11.89 22.67
N ASP A 103 4.08 12.16 22.44
CA ASP A 103 4.66 13.52 22.52
C ASP A 103 4.67 14.25 21.15
N PHE A 104 4.13 13.62 20.11
CA PHE A 104 4.07 14.24 18.79
C PHE A 104 3.00 15.34 18.74
N SER A 105 3.39 16.54 18.35
CA SER A 105 2.48 17.67 18.17
C SER A 105 2.19 17.88 16.68
N PRO A 106 0.95 17.67 16.22
CA PRO A 106 0.57 17.87 14.83
C PRO A 106 0.76 19.34 14.42
N ARG A 107 1.22 19.58 13.20
CA ARG A 107 1.45 20.91 12.63
C ARG A 107 0.67 21.14 11.33
N THR A 108 0.08 20.09 10.79
CA THR A 108 -0.69 20.11 9.56
C THR A 108 -2.02 19.39 9.75
N ALA A 109 -2.99 19.66 8.87
CA ALA A 109 -4.25 18.95 8.89
C ALA A 109 -4.08 17.44 8.61
N GLU A 110 -3.09 17.08 7.79
CA GLU A 110 -2.81 15.68 7.48
C GLU A 110 -2.17 14.94 8.66
N ASP A 111 -1.37 15.62 9.49
CA ASP A 111 -0.91 15.06 10.76
C ASP A 111 -2.09 14.73 11.69
N GLU A 112 -3.05 15.68 11.83
CA GLU A 112 -4.27 15.47 12.64
C GLU A 112 -5.12 14.31 12.11
N ASN A 113 -5.26 14.20 10.79
CA ASN A 113 -5.99 13.11 10.14
C ASN A 113 -5.36 11.75 10.44
N ILE A 114 -4.03 11.64 10.37
CA ILE A 114 -3.31 10.39 10.70
C ILE A 114 -3.48 10.03 12.18
N LEU A 115 -3.31 10.98 13.09
CA LEU A 115 -3.51 10.71 14.53
C LEU A 115 -4.93 10.27 14.83
N SER A 116 -5.93 10.95 14.24
CA SER A 116 -7.33 10.56 14.36
C SER A 116 -7.59 9.14 13.81
N TYR A 117 -6.96 8.80 12.68
CA TYR A 117 -7.06 7.46 12.11
C TYR A 117 -6.45 6.40 13.03
N ILE A 118 -5.27 6.63 13.60
CA ILE A 118 -4.61 5.71 14.55
C ILE A 118 -5.48 5.49 15.80
N GLN A 119 -6.24 6.52 16.23
CA GLN A 119 -7.14 6.40 17.37
C GLN A 119 -8.45 5.71 17.06
N ASN A 120 -8.97 5.86 15.85
CA ASN A 120 -10.33 5.49 15.46
C ASN A 120 -10.38 4.87 14.06
N ALA A 121 -9.44 3.97 13.72
CA ALA A 121 -9.39 3.35 12.41
C ALA A 121 -10.70 2.62 12.07
N PRO A 122 -11.36 2.97 10.96
CA PRO A 122 -12.59 2.29 10.58
C PRO A 122 -12.31 0.85 10.15
N ARG A 123 -13.20 -0.06 10.50
CA ARG A 123 -13.12 -1.44 10.00
C ARG A 123 -13.82 -1.58 8.65
N THR A 124 -13.28 -2.44 7.83
CA THR A 124 -13.89 -2.80 6.54
C THR A 124 -15.24 -3.49 6.77
N PRO A 125 -16.31 -3.09 6.07
CA PRO A 125 -17.62 -3.73 6.19
C PRO A 125 -17.57 -5.24 5.92
N SER A 126 -18.33 -6.02 6.70
CA SER A 126 -18.34 -7.49 6.57
C SER A 126 -18.72 -7.95 5.17
N GLN A 127 -19.68 -7.30 4.51
CA GLN A 127 -20.12 -7.61 3.16
C GLN A 127 -18.98 -7.53 2.12
N VAL A 128 -18.02 -6.63 2.35
CA VAL A 128 -16.81 -6.54 1.50
C VAL A 128 -15.87 -7.68 1.81
N LYS A 129 -15.59 -7.94 3.09
CA LYS A 129 -14.66 -9.00 3.53
C LYS A 129 -15.14 -10.39 3.14
N ASP A 130 -16.45 -10.66 3.16
CA ASP A 130 -17.04 -11.94 2.77
C ASP A 130 -16.74 -12.31 1.30
N LEU A 131 -16.69 -11.31 0.42
CA LEU A 131 -16.44 -11.50 -1.00
C LEU A 131 -14.99 -11.24 -1.41
N TYR A 132 -14.31 -10.36 -0.71
CA TYR A 132 -12.96 -9.87 -0.99
C TYR A 132 -12.14 -9.86 0.31
N PRO A 133 -11.78 -11.04 0.85
CA PRO A 133 -11.16 -11.15 2.17
C PRO A 133 -9.80 -10.47 2.30
N ALA A 134 -9.04 -10.36 1.19
CA ALA A 134 -7.76 -9.67 1.19
C ALA A 134 -7.90 -8.19 0.82
N HIS A 135 -6.91 -7.38 1.22
CA HIS A 135 -6.74 -6.03 0.69
C HIS A 135 -5.26 -5.70 0.46
N LEU A 136 -5.00 -4.67 -0.35
CA LEU A 136 -3.64 -4.29 -0.73
C LEU A 136 -3.44 -2.78 -0.87
N HIS A 137 -2.16 -2.36 -0.76
CA HIS A 137 -1.67 -1.06 -1.16
C HIS A 137 -0.49 -1.21 -2.14
N ILE A 138 -0.42 -0.33 -3.14
CA ILE A 138 0.67 -0.30 -4.11
C ILE A 138 1.07 1.13 -4.40
N ASN A 139 2.36 1.43 -4.25
CA ASN A 139 2.93 2.73 -4.54
C ASN A 139 4.26 2.57 -5.31
N LEU A 140 4.46 3.42 -6.29
CA LEU A 140 5.70 3.48 -7.08
C LEU A 140 6.14 4.92 -7.22
N LEU A 141 7.45 5.16 -7.11
CA LEU A 141 8.04 6.46 -7.39
C LEU A 141 7.81 6.86 -8.87
N PRO A 142 7.67 8.17 -9.16
CA PRO A 142 7.43 8.67 -10.52
C PRO A 142 8.42 8.14 -11.55
N GLU A 143 9.68 7.94 -11.16
CA GLU A 143 10.79 7.49 -12.01
C GLU A 143 10.60 6.07 -12.59
N VAL A 144 9.70 5.29 -11.99
CA VAL A 144 9.35 3.93 -12.45
C VAL A 144 7.88 3.79 -12.85
N GLN A 145 7.13 4.88 -12.89
CA GLN A 145 5.77 4.88 -13.43
C GLN A 145 5.81 4.86 -14.98
N ASN A 146 4.66 4.55 -15.59
CA ASN A 146 4.46 4.49 -17.06
C ASN A 146 5.31 3.46 -17.83
N GLY A 147 6.23 2.74 -17.18
CA GLY A 147 7.05 1.67 -17.79
C GLY A 147 6.45 0.26 -17.64
N GLY A 148 5.19 0.13 -17.26
CA GLY A 148 4.56 -1.18 -17.00
C GLY A 148 4.91 -1.80 -15.64
N HIS A 149 5.80 -1.20 -14.86
CA HIS A 149 6.29 -1.74 -13.59
C HIS A 149 5.20 -1.89 -12.53
N GLY A 150 4.25 -0.92 -12.46
CA GLY A 150 3.09 -1.04 -11.58
C GLY A 150 2.21 -2.24 -11.94
N SER A 151 2.02 -2.48 -13.24
CA SER A 151 1.28 -3.66 -13.73
C SER A 151 1.98 -4.97 -13.38
N MET A 152 3.31 -4.99 -13.48
CA MET A 152 4.12 -6.15 -13.15
C MET A 152 4.06 -6.46 -11.65
N LEU A 153 4.21 -5.42 -10.81
CA LEU A 153 4.18 -5.55 -9.35
C LEU A 153 2.78 -5.95 -8.84
N LEU A 154 1.72 -5.32 -9.37
CA LEU A 154 0.34 -5.68 -9.00
C LEU A 154 0.02 -7.12 -9.42
N ARG A 155 0.39 -7.55 -10.63
CA ARG A 155 0.20 -8.93 -11.09
C ARG A 155 0.90 -9.91 -10.16
N HIS A 156 2.15 -9.63 -9.79
CA HIS A 156 2.91 -10.47 -8.86
C HIS A 156 2.20 -10.64 -7.51
N GLN A 157 1.64 -9.56 -6.96
CA GLN A 157 0.88 -9.59 -5.71
C GLN A 157 -0.42 -10.41 -5.86
N LEU A 158 -1.18 -10.18 -6.94
CA LEU A 158 -2.43 -10.90 -7.18
C LEU A 158 -2.17 -12.41 -7.36
N ASP A 159 -1.11 -12.78 -8.07
CA ASP A 159 -0.70 -14.18 -8.24
C ASP A 159 -0.27 -14.82 -6.90
N ALA A 160 0.40 -14.07 -6.03
CA ALA A 160 0.78 -14.55 -4.69
C ALA A 160 -0.46 -14.82 -3.82
N LEU A 161 -1.42 -13.89 -3.79
CA LEU A 161 -2.69 -14.06 -3.08
C LEU A 161 -3.49 -15.24 -3.64
N HIS A 162 -3.59 -15.35 -4.96
CA HIS A 162 -4.29 -16.46 -5.61
C HIS A 162 -3.67 -17.82 -5.27
N ARG A 163 -2.34 -17.95 -5.35
CA ARG A 163 -1.61 -19.19 -4.95
C ARG A 163 -1.81 -19.54 -3.47
N SER A 164 -2.07 -18.56 -2.63
CA SER A 164 -2.39 -18.77 -1.21
C SER A 164 -3.85 -19.15 -0.95
N GLY A 165 -4.65 -19.30 -2.00
CA GLY A 165 -6.07 -19.71 -1.90
C GLY A 165 -7.03 -18.55 -1.56
N VAL A 166 -6.58 -17.30 -1.64
CA VAL A 166 -7.42 -16.12 -1.36
C VAL A 166 -8.48 -15.97 -2.47
N GLY A 167 -9.76 -15.87 -2.08
CA GLY A 167 -10.89 -15.85 -3.03
C GLY A 167 -11.18 -14.49 -3.67
N GLY A 168 -10.65 -13.39 -3.08
CA GLY A 168 -10.86 -12.04 -3.60
C GLY A 168 -10.05 -11.01 -2.86
N VAL A 169 -9.84 -9.85 -3.48
CA VAL A 169 -9.06 -8.74 -2.95
C VAL A 169 -9.79 -7.43 -3.19
N HIS A 170 -9.74 -6.52 -2.22
CA HIS A 170 -10.25 -5.16 -2.36
C HIS A 170 -9.14 -4.12 -2.12
N LEU A 171 -9.42 -2.89 -2.48
CA LEU A 171 -8.58 -1.74 -2.22
C LEU A 171 -9.39 -0.45 -2.24
N GLY A 172 -8.90 0.58 -1.55
CA GLY A 172 -9.44 1.93 -1.58
C GLY A 172 -8.62 2.84 -2.51
N VAL A 173 -9.31 3.66 -3.27
CA VAL A 173 -8.71 4.70 -4.13
C VAL A 173 -9.24 6.07 -3.69
N ASN A 174 -8.36 7.07 -3.64
CA ASN A 174 -8.78 8.43 -3.37
C ASN A 174 -9.79 8.89 -4.45
N GLN A 175 -10.91 9.50 -4.03
CA GLN A 175 -12.01 9.93 -4.92
C GLN A 175 -11.54 10.84 -6.07
N HIS A 176 -10.46 11.59 -5.88
CA HIS A 176 -9.91 12.50 -6.89
C HIS A 176 -8.89 11.84 -7.83
N ASN A 177 -8.65 10.51 -7.71
CA ASN A 177 -7.66 9.80 -8.51
C ASN A 177 -8.28 8.84 -9.53
N GLU A 178 -9.14 9.37 -10.40
CA GLU A 178 -9.85 8.61 -11.45
C GLU A 178 -8.89 7.84 -12.41
N LYS A 179 -7.66 8.34 -12.61
CA LYS A 179 -6.66 7.64 -13.45
C LYS A 179 -6.30 6.27 -12.89
N VAL A 180 -6.26 6.16 -11.57
CA VAL A 180 -5.91 4.91 -10.88
C VAL A 180 -7.08 3.93 -10.92
N VAL A 181 -8.32 4.38 -10.92
CA VAL A 181 -9.50 3.52 -11.16
C VAL A 181 -9.39 2.80 -12.50
N GLY A 182 -9.06 3.54 -13.58
CA GLY A 182 -8.83 2.96 -14.90
C GLY A 182 -7.66 1.97 -14.95
N PHE A 183 -6.64 2.17 -14.13
CA PHE A 183 -5.54 1.22 -13.99
C PHE A 183 -6.03 -0.10 -13.38
N TYR A 184 -6.74 -0.07 -12.25
CA TYR A 184 -7.25 -1.28 -11.60
C TYR A 184 -8.33 -2.00 -12.42
N ALA A 185 -9.17 -1.27 -13.16
CA ALA A 185 -10.17 -1.86 -14.05
C ALA A 185 -9.55 -2.77 -15.12
N LYS A 186 -8.36 -2.44 -15.64
CA LYS A 186 -7.60 -3.30 -16.58
C LYS A 186 -7.17 -4.64 -15.96
N PHE A 187 -7.13 -4.73 -14.63
CA PHE A 187 -6.86 -5.97 -13.88
C PHE A 187 -8.12 -6.70 -13.46
N GLY A 188 -9.30 -6.21 -13.86
CA GLY A 188 -10.59 -6.81 -13.55
C GLY A 188 -11.12 -6.45 -12.17
N PHE A 189 -10.63 -5.37 -11.56
CA PHE A 189 -11.28 -4.76 -10.41
C PHE A 189 -12.54 -4.04 -10.87
N VAL A 190 -13.59 -4.15 -10.07
CA VAL A 190 -14.87 -3.45 -10.25
C VAL A 190 -15.10 -2.51 -9.08
N GLU A 191 -15.75 -1.40 -9.33
CA GLU A 191 -16.15 -0.48 -8.27
C GLU A 191 -17.27 -1.09 -7.43
N LEU A 192 -17.13 -1.01 -6.10
CA LEU A 192 -18.09 -1.54 -5.12
C LEU A 192 -18.84 -0.40 -4.42
N ASP A 193 -18.15 0.71 -4.11
CA ASP A 193 -18.67 1.88 -3.42
C ASP A 193 -17.80 3.11 -3.71
N ARG A 194 -18.32 4.31 -3.43
CA ARG A 194 -17.60 5.59 -3.64
C ARG A 194 -17.47 6.45 -2.39
N THR A 195 -17.94 6.04 -1.26
CA THR A 195 -17.97 6.90 -0.06
C THR A 195 -17.37 6.19 1.15
N PRO A 196 -16.37 6.75 1.83
CA PRO A 196 -15.64 8.03 1.61
C PRO A 196 -14.50 7.92 0.57
N SER A 197 -14.16 6.74 0.09
CA SER A 197 -13.18 6.45 -0.97
C SER A 197 -13.82 5.58 -2.04
N ILE A 198 -13.21 5.53 -3.22
CA ILE A 198 -13.64 4.57 -4.24
C ILE A 198 -13.13 3.20 -3.81
N LEU A 199 -14.05 2.36 -3.36
CA LEU A 199 -13.75 0.97 -3.01
C LEU A 199 -13.84 0.11 -4.26
N MET A 200 -12.78 -0.64 -4.53
CA MET A 200 -12.74 -1.55 -5.67
C MET A 200 -12.46 -2.98 -5.22
N GLY A 201 -13.08 -3.95 -5.88
CA GLY A 201 -12.90 -5.37 -5.58
C GLY A 201 -12.63 -6.22 -6.81
N LYS A 202 -11.86 -7.30 -6.64
CA LYS A 202 -11.58 -8.29 -7.66
C LYS A 202 -11.70 -9.70 -7.08
N ARG A 203 -12.48 -10.56 -7.74
CA ARG A 203 -12.49 -12.01 -7.43
C ARG A 203 -11.21 -12.63 -7.99
N LEU A 204 -10.55 -13.44 -7.15
CA LEU A 204 -9.41 -14.25 -7.53
C LEU A 204 -9.93 -15.69 -7.75
N VAL A 205 -10.59 -15.92 -8.90
CA VAL A 205 -11.18 -17.22 -9.22
C VAL A 205 -10.11 -18.19 -9.69
N ARG A 206 -10.26 -19.44 -9.33
CA ARG A 206 -9.48 -20.55 -9.90
C ARG A 206 -9.85 -20.80 -11.36
#